data_47fecc46ee9a2092a75304063b7744d2
#
_entry.id   47fecc46ee9a2092a75304063b7744d2
#
_cell.length_a   1.000
_cell.length_b   1.000
_cell.length_c   1.000
_cell.angle_alpha   90.00
_cell.angle_beta   90.00
_cell.angle_gamma   90.00
#
_symmetry.space_group_name_H-M   'P 1'
#
loop_
_entity.id
_entity.type
_entity.pdbx_description
1 polymer ?
#
loop_
_entity_poly.entity_id
_entity_poly.type
_entity_poly.pdbx_seq_one_letter_code
_entity_poly.pdbx_strand_id
1 'polypeptide(L)'
;MRVLFVYKEKNGDNLFVPVIRTRLSVHGIEAISSVDEFWNPSRSYDIIHIHWPEEVVGWNVNDVDIDKRLETRLRYFKEKGSRVYYTCHNLSPHYGSPLHQACYRVVERMADCMVHLGNYSLGKMAGLYPDCRHVLIPHPIYLGAYDDTLTREAAREYWGIDRRTFVVTAFGKFRRRDEVWMTLKAFFSLPRRKKLLLAPRMLPGSYPKPLLSVIRCLLHLLGVRTENNERIISDEDLPYYFAVSDVVFIQRCVILNSGVVPMAFLFG
;
A
#
# COMPACT_ATOMS: atom_id res chain seq x y z
N MET A 1 2.19 25.80 -10.13
CA MET A 1 1.14 25.01 -9.48
C MET A 1 1.75 24.32 -8.26
N ARG A 2 1.07 24.47 -7.09
CA ARG A 2 1.50 23.85 -5.83
C ARG A 2 0.52 22.78 -5.40
N VAL A 3 1.03 21.59 -5.07
CA VAL A 3 0.25 20.44 -4.62
C VAL A 3 0.66 20.04 -3.22
N LEU A 4 -0.30 19.94 -2.31
CA LEU A 4 -0.12 19.36 -0.99
C LEU A 4 -0.65 17.92 -1.00
N PHE A 5 0.25 16.94 -0.93
CA PHE A 5 -0.12 15.58 -0.56
C PHE A 5 -0.30 15.52 0.95
N VAL A 6 -1.51 15.22 1.41
CA VAL A 6 -1.79 15.10 2.85
C VAL A 6 -1.34 13.72 3.31
N TYR A 7 -0.03 13.58 3.49
CA TYR A 7 0.66 12.33 3.78
C TYR A 7 1.92 12.59 4.62
N LYS A 8 2.20 11.75 5.59
CA LYS A 8 3.42 11.80 6.39
C LYS A 8 4.37 10.70 5.92
N GLU A 9 5.43 11.10 5.23
CA GLU A 9 6.47 10.17 4.77
C GLU A 9 7.24 9.59 5.96
N LYS A 10 7.43 8.28 5.99
CA LYS A 10 8.23 7.54 6.98
C LYS A 10 9.10 6.52 6.26
N ASN A 11 10.26 6.23 6.81
CA ASN A 11 11.15 5.20 6.29
C ASN A 11 10.45 3.83 6.31
N GLY A 12 10.53 3.10 5.21
CA GLY A 12 9.90 1.78 5.05
C GLY A 12 8.39 1.81 4.78
N ASP A 13 7.80 3.00 4.53
CA ASP A 13 6.41 3.15 4.11
C ASP A 13 6.26 2.92 2.59
N ASN A 14 5.01 2.87 2.14
CA ASN A 14 4.66 2.74 0.73
C ASN A 14 5.15 3.95 -0.09
N LEU A 15 6.01 3.71 -1.07
CA LEU A 15 6.57 4.75 -1.94
C LEU A 15 5.59 5.33 -2.97
N PHE A 16 4.29 4.98 -2.92
CA PHE A 16 3.28 5.48 -3.86
C PHE A 16 3.26 7.01 -3.96
N VAL A 17 3.11 7.70 -2.81
CA VAL A 17 3.09 9.17 -2.77
C VAL A 17 4.46 9.77 -3.10
N PRO A 18 5.59 9.31 -2.52
CA PRO A 18 6.92 9.78 -2.87
C PRO A 18 7.23 9.71 -4.36
N VAL A 19 6.89 8.59 -5.02
CA VAL A 19 7.12 8.43 -6.47
C VAL A 19 6.32 9.44 -7.29
N ILE A 20 5.03 9.62 -6.99
CA ILE A 20 4.20 10.61 -7.69
C ILE A 20 4.74 12.01 -7.46
N ARG A 21 5.06 12.37 -6.22
CA ARG A 21 5.62 13.68 -5.87
C ARG A 21 6.91 13.98 -6.65
N THR A 22 7.84 13.04 -6.69
CA THR A 22 9.10 13.18 -7.45
C THR A 22 8.83 13.36 -8.94
N ARG A 23 7.90 12.60 -9.52
CA ARG A 23 7.56 12.74 -10.94
C ARG A 23 6.89 14.08 -11.26
N LEU A 24 6.03 14.58 -10.39
CA LEU A 24 5.44 15.91 -10.55
C LEU A 24 6.50 17.02 -10.54
N SER A 25 7.52 16.91 -9.69
CA SER A 25 8.62 17.88 -9.61
C SER A 25 9.41 17.97 -10.92
N VAL A 26 9.62 16.85 -11.62
CA VAL A 26 10.28 16.82 -12.96
C VAL A 26 9.47 17.64 -13.99
N HIS A 27 8.16 17.76 -13.81
CA HIS A 27 7.27 18.55 -14.67
C HIS A 27 7.06 19.99 -14.18
N GLY A 28 7.91 20.48 -13.27
CA GLY A 28 7.85 21.86 -12.75
C GLY A 28 6.67 22.11 -11.80
N ILE A 29 6.08 21.06 -11.23
CA ILE A 29 5.01 21.17 -10.24
C ILE A 29 5.64 21.10 -8.85
N GLU A 30 5.46 22.13 -8.04
CA GLU A 30 5.89 22.14 -6.64
C GLU A 30 4.96 21.24 -5.83
N ALA A 31 5.46 20.08 -5.42
CA ALA A 31 4.69 19.10 -4.68
C ALA A 31 5.38 18.77 -3.35
N ILE A 32 4.64 18.89 -2.25
CA ILE A 32 5.13 18.54 -0.91
C ILE A 32 4.20 17.53 -0.24
N SER A 33 4.74 16.78 0.73
CA SER A 33 3.99 15.82 1.56
C SER A 33 3.99 16.32 3.00
N SER A 34 2.84 16.65 3.55
CA SER A 34 2.72 17.10 4.95
C SER A 34 1.29 17.01 5.45
N VAL A 35 1.09 16.38 6.60
CA VAL A 35 -0.16 16.43 7.37
C VAL A 35 -0.22 17.71 8.20
N ASP A 36 0.92 18.20 8.67
CA ASP A 36 0.99 19.42 9.49
C ASP A 36 0.58 20.66 8.67
N GLU A 37 1.05 20.77 7.41
CA GLU A 37 0.63 21.84 6.49
C GLU A 37 -0.86 21.77 6.14
N PHE A 38 -1.48 20.60 6.16
CA PHE A 38 -2.93 20.50 5.98
C PHE A 38 -3.67 21.14 7.17
N TRP A 39 -3.25 20.85 8.40
CA TRP A 39 -3.91 21.39 9.58
C TRP A 39 -3.51 22.83 9.91
N ASN A 40 -2.27 23.23 9.62
CA ASN A 40 -1.71 24.56 9.91
C ASN A 40 -0.98 25.09 8.67
N PRO A 41 -1.71 25.52 7.62
CA PRO A 41 -1.08 25.91 6.37
C PRO A 41 -0.26 27.19 6.51
N SER A 42 1.01 27.12 6.11
CA SER A 42 1.92 28.28 6.05
C SER A 42 1.84 29.02 4.71
N ARG A 43 1.22 28.38 3.69
CA ARG A 43 1.11 28.91 2.31
C ARG A 43 -0.19 28.44 1.64
N SER A 44 -0.45 28.97 0.45
CA SER A 44 -1.57 28.54 -0.40
C SER A 44 -1.17 27.36 -1.30
N TYR A 45 -2.13 26.49 -1.59
CA TYR A 45 -2.00 25.35 -2.49
C TYR A 45 -3.08 25.40 -3.57
N ASP A 46 -2.75 24.99 -4.78
CA ASP A 46 -3.72 24.86 -5.88
C ASP A 46 -4.51 23.54 -5.74
N ILE A 47 -3.84 22.50 -5.23
CA ILE A 47 -4.44 21.18 -5.03
C ILE A 47 -4.10 20.65 -3.64
N ILE A 48 -5.13 20.15 -2.95
CA ILE A 48 -5.02 19.34 -1.74
C ILE A 48 -5.32 17.91 -2.14
N HIS A 49 -4.32 17.01 -2.08
CA HIS A 49 -4.46 15.63 -2.52
C HIS A 49 -4.45 14.66 -1.34
N ILE A 50 -5.57 14.00 -1.12
CA ILE A 50 -5.76 13.01 -0.05
C ILE A 50 -5.68 11.61 -0.64
N HIS A 51 -4.92 10.73 0.01
CA HIS A 51 -4.77 9.32 -0.35
C HIS A 51 -5.49 8.40 0.64
N TRP A 52 -5.23 8.59 1.91
CA TRP A 52 -5.86 7.83 3.00
C TRP A 52 -6.42 8.81 4.02
N PRO A 53 -7.74 8.87 4.22
CA PRO A 53 -8.33 9.71 5.26
C PRO A 53 -7.77 9.43 6.66
N GLU A 54 -7.38 8.16 6.94
CA GLU A 54 -6.73 7.79 8.21
C GLU A 54 -5.39 8.50 8.41
N GLU A 55 -4.64 8.77 7.35
CA GLU A 55 -3.37 9.50 7.46
C GLU A 55 -3.60 10.97 7.82
N VAL A 56 -4.70 11.54 7.33
CA VAL A 56 -5.07 12.94 7.60
C VAL A 56 -5.46 13.16 9.05
N VAL A 57 -6.25 12.24 9.62
CA VAL A 57 -6.86 12.38 10.96
C VAL A 57 -6.16 11.56 12.04
N GLY A 58 -5.20 10.72 11.64
CA GLY A 58 -4.50 9.78 12.50
C GLY A 58 -5.13 8.39 12.50
N TRP A 59 -4.27 7.36 12.54
CA TRP A 59 -4.68 5.94 12.52
C TRP A 59 -5.39 5.48 13.80
N ASN A 60 -5.23 6.20 14.91
CA ASN A 60 -5.86 5.94 16.21
C ASN A 60 -6.63 7.18 16.67
N VAL A 61 -7.67 7.54 15.92
CA VAL A 61 -8.48 8.73 16.20
C VAL A 61 -9.50 8.45 17.30
N ASN A 62 -9.57 9.37 18.30
CA ASN A 62 -10.54 9.34 19.40
C ASN A 62 -11.38 10.64 19.47
N ASP A 63 -11.09 11.61 18.62
CA ASP A 63 -11.83 12.87 18.54
C ASP A 63 -13.19 12.63 17.83
N VAL A 64 -14.28 12.75 18.59
CA VAL A 64 -15.64 12.47 18.10
C VAL A 64 -16.14 13.50 17.06
N ASP A 65 -15.52 14.67 17.01
CA ASP A 65 -15.85 15.73 16.06
C ASP A 65 -14.82 15.84 14.90
N ILE A 66 -13.97 14.86 14.74
CA ILE A 66 -12.87 14.87 13.75
C ILE A 66 -13.38 15.02 12.31
N ASP A 67 -14.52 14.45 11.99
CA ASP A 67 -15.15 14.55 10.68
C ASP A 67 -15.62 15.99 10.39
N LYS A 68 -16.20 16.69 11.38
CA LYS A 68 -16.59 18.10 11.25
C LYS A 68 -15.38 19.01 11.10
N ARG A 69 -14.31 18.73 11.87
CA ARG A 69 -13.04 19.47 11.76
C ARG A 69 -12.41 19.28 10.39
N LEU A 70 -12.41 18.04 9.88
CA LEU A 70 -11.93 17.70 8.54
C LEU A 70 -12.75 18.44 7.47
N GLU A 71 -14.07 18.41 7.56
CA GLU A 71 -14.95 19.13 6.62
C GLU A 71 -14.67 20.64 6.65
N THR A 72 -14.56 21.24 7.84
CA THR A 72 -14.24 22.66 8.01
C THR A 72 -12.90 23.00 7.38
N ARG A 73 -11.88 22.14 7.55
CA ARG A 73 -10.54 22.32 6.96
C ARG A 73 -10.58 22.24 5.43
N LEU A 74 -11.27 21.26 4.87
CA LEU A 74 -11.43 21.14 3.42
C LEU A 74 -12.19 22.32 2.83
N ARG A 75 -13.24 22.80 3.49
CA ARG A 75 -13.99 24.00 3.10
C ARG A 75 -13.08 25.23 3.08
N TYR A 76 -12.25 25.43 4.10
CA TYR A 76 -11.26 26.51 4.15
C TYR A 76 -10.36 26.51 2.90
N PHE A 77 -9.83 25.36 2.49
CA PHE A 77 -8.99 25.28 1.29
C PHE A 77 -9.78 25.61 0.02
N LYS A 78 -11.00 25.12 -0.10
CA LYS A 78 -11.86 25.41 -1.26
C LYS A 78 -12.20 26.90 -1.35
N GLU A 79 -12.50 27.57 -0.24
CA GLU A 79 -12.72 29.01 -0.16
C GLU A 79 -11.48 29.83 -0.53
N LYS A 80 -10.27 29.27 -0.34
CA LYS A 80 -9.01 29.85 -0.79
C LYS A 80 -8.66 29.52 -2.25
N GLY A 81 -9.55 28.84 -2.98
CA GLY A 81 -9.39 28.49 -4.39
C GLY A 81 -8.69 27.16 -4.65
N SER A 82 -8.35 26.39 -3.61
CA SER A 82 -7.76 25.05 -3.80
C SER A 82 -8.82 24.06 -4.29
N ARG A 83 -8.39 23.09 -5.10
CA ARG A 83 -9.19 21.90 -5.46
C ARG A 83 -8.81 20.71 -4.59
N VAL A 84 -9.81 19.94 -4.17
CA VAL A 84 -9.63 18.73 -3.38
C VAL A 84 -9.59 17.51 -4.30
N TYR A 85 -8.46 16.81 -4.32
CA TYR A 85 -8.28 15.53 -5.03
C TYR A 85 -8.24 14.39 -4.03
N TYR A 86 -8.89 13.29 -4.37
CA TYR A 86 -8.90 12.06 -3.58
C TYR A 86 -8.53 10.86 -4.42
N THR A 87 -7.46 10.15 -4.05
CA THR A 87 -7.14 8.85 -4.66
C THR A 87 -7.84 7.74 -3.88
N CYS A 88 -8.77 7.05 -4.54
CA CYS A 88 -9.55 5.96 -3.97
C CYS A 88 -8.72 4.68 -3.86
N HIS A 89 -7.93 4.56 -2.78
CA HIS A 89 -7.19 3.33 -2.48
C HIS A 89 -8.06 2.23 -1.89
N ASN A 90 -9.08 2.62 -1.11
CA ASN A 90 -10.01 1.73 -0.43
C ASN A 90 -11.43 2.29 -0.50
N LEU A 91 -12.43 1.42 -0.45
CA LEU A 91 -13.85 1.83 -0.36
C LEU A 91 -14.34 1.95 1.09
N SER A 92 -13.52 1.60 2.05
CA SER A 92 -13.81 1.66 3.48
C SER A 92 -12.49 1.73 4.26
N PRO A 93 -12.52 2.24 5.51
CA PRO A 93 -11.35 2.30 6.37
C PRO A 93 -10.73 0.93 6.63
N HIS A 94 -9.41 0.92 6.84
CA HIS A 94 -8.65 -0.31 7.09
C HIS A 94 -9.08 -1.05 8.36
N TYR A 95 -9.54 -0.33 9.39
CA TYR A 95 -9.85 -0.89 10.72
C TYR A 95 -11.32 -0.75 11.11
N GLY A 96 -12.21 -0.41 10.19
CA GLY A 96 -13.66 -0.39 10.43
C GLY A 96 -14.15 0.61 11.48
N SER A 97 -13.34 1.60 11.87
CA SER A 97 -13.70 2.64 12.84
C SER A 97 -14.83 3.52 12.31
N PRO A 98 -15.93 3.76 13.07
CA PRO A 98 -17.00 4.65 12.69
C PRO A 98 -16.53 6.09 12.42
N LEU A 99 -15.54 6.59 13.17
CA LEU A 99 -14.95 7.92 12.99
C LEU A 99 -14.20 8.00 11.65
N HIS A 100 -13.38 7.01 11.34
CA HIS A 100 -12.73 6.94 10.03
C HIS A 100 -13.75 6.84 8.89
N GLN A 101 -14.82 6.05 9.07
CA GLN A 101 -15.89 5.95 8.06
C GLN A 101 -16.57 7.29 7.82
N ALA A 102 -16.79 8.12 8.87
CA ALA A 102 -17.30 9.46 8.74
C ALA A 102 -16.33 10.36 7.96
N CYS A 103 -15.03 10.28 8.25
CA CYS A 103 -13.99 11.02 7.51
C CYS A 103 -13.92 10.63 6.03
N TYR A 104 -14.07 9.33 5.70
CA TYR A 104 -14.15 8.87 4.30
C TYR A 104 -15.30 9.57 3.57
N ARG A 105 -16.52 9.56 4.16
CA ARG A 105 -17.70 10.24 3.56
C ARG A 105 -17.49 11.74 3.38
N VAL A 106 -16.76 12.39 4.31
CA VAL A 106 -16.43 13.81 4.19
C VAL A 106 -15.50 14.04 2.99
N VAL A 107 -14.40 13.29 2.90
CA VAL A 107 -13.44 13.44 1.80
C VAL A 107 -14.10 13.14 0.45
N GLU A 108 -14.88 12.06 0.36
CA GLU A 108 -15.59 11.67 -0.86
C GLU A 108 -16.57 12.75 -1.33
N ARG A 109 -17.37 13.31 -0.41
CA ARG A 109 -18.33 14.37 -0.72
C ARG A 109 -17.66 15.70 -1.09
N MET A 110 -16.51 16.00 -0.49
CA MET A 110 -15.78 17.26 -0.70
C MET A 110 -14.82 17.24 -1.88
N ALA A 111 -14.52 16.05 -2.45
CA ALA A 111 -13.61 15.92 -3.58
C ALA A 111 -14.15 16.59 -4.83
N ASP A 112 -13.30 17.40 -5.48
CA ASP A 112 -13.55 17.96 -6.83
C ASP A 112 -13.13 16.97 -7.91
N CYS A 113 -12.18 16.08 -7.58
CA CYS A 113 -11.72 15.02 -8.47
C CYS A 113 -11.36 13.75 -7.67
N MET A 114 -11.90 12.61 -8.09
CA MET A 114 -11.52 11.29 -7.59
C MET A 114 -10.64 10.58 -8.60
N VAL A 115 -9.46 10.15 -8.15
CA VAL A 115 -8.53 9.33 -8.93
C VAL A 115 -8.75 7.87 -8.58
N HIS A 116 -9.03 7.05 -9.58
CA HIS A 116 -9.27 5.62 -9.45
C HIS A 116 -8.09 4.82 -10.01
N LEU A 117 -7.64 3.82 -9.26
CA LEU A 117 -6.55 2.93 -9.67
C LEU A 117 -7.05 1.74 -10.51
N GLY A 118 -8.38 1.59 -10.65
CA GLY A 118 -9.02 0.52 -11.40
C GLY A 118 -10.49 0.80 -11.69
N ASN A 119 -11.05 0.09 -12.67
CA ASN A 119 -12.42 0.29 -13.16
C ASN A 119 -13.49 0.00 -12.11
N TYR A 120 -13.23 -0.91 -11.17
CA TYR A 120 -14.21 -1.26 -10.14
C TYR A 120 -14.56 -0.07 -9.24
N SER A 121 -13.56 0.63 -8.71
CA SER A 121 -13.78 1.82 -7.89
C SER A 121 -14.37 2.97 -8.73
N LEU A 122 -13.91 3.14 -9.98
CA LEU A 122 -14.46 4.14 -10.88
C LEU A 122 -15.98 3.95 -11.06
N GLY A 123 -16.42 2.77 -11.49
CA GLY A 123 -17.85 2.50 -11.72
C GLY A 123 -18.69 2.67 -10.44
N LYS A 124 -18.18 2.22 -9.29
CA LYS A 124 -18.90 2.31 -8.02
C LYS A 124 -19.02 3.74 -7.53
N MET A 125 -17.93 4.51 -7.53
CA MET A 125 -17.89 5.87 -6.95
C MET A 125 -18.54 6.89 -7.88
N ALA A 126 -18.45 6.74 -9.21
CA ALA A 126 -19.13 7.63 -10.15
C ALA A 126 -20.66 7.57 -10.00
N GLY A 127 -21.20 6.40 -9.65
CA GLY A 127 -22.63 6.28 -9.34
C GLY A 127 -23.06 6.93 -8.02
N LEU A 128 -22.15 6.99 -7.03
CA LEU A 128 -22.42 7.56 -5.72
C LEU A 128 -22.18 9.08 -5.67
N TYR A 129 -21.23 9.58 -6.45
CA TYR A 129 -20.81 11.00 -6.47
C TYR A 129 -20.75 11.53 -7.91
N PRO A 130 -21.90 11.63 -8.61
CA PRO A 130 -21.95 11.99 -10.04
C PRO A 130 -21.45 13.39 -10.35
N ASP A 131 -21.51 14.31 -9.40
CA ASP A 131 -21.04 15.70 -9.57
C ASP A 131 -19.52 15.86 -9.41
N CYS A 132 -18.83 14.82 -8.91
CA CYS A 132 -17.39 14.80 -8.80
C CYS A 132 -16.76 14.39 -10.15
N ARG A 133 -15.63 14.99 -10.51
CA ARG A 133 -14.85 14.52 -11.65
C ARG A 133 -14.18 13.19 -11.30
N HIS A 134 -14.37 12.18 -12.13
CA HIS A 134 -13.73 10.86 -11.97
C HIS A 134 -12.68 10.64 -13.05
N VAL A 135 -11.48 10.20 -12.67
CA VAL A 135 -10.40 9.87 -13.61
C VAL A 135 -9.80 8.50 -13.26
N LEU A 136 -9.52 7.71 -14.28
CA LEU A 136 -8.82 6.44 -14.14
C LEU A 136 -7.32 6.68 -14.40
N ILE A 137 -6.51 6.49 -13.36
CA ILE A 137 -5.05 6.52 -13.45
C ILE A 137 -4.56 5.22 -12.82
N PRO A 138 -4.11 4.24 -13.59
CA PRO A 138 -3.64 2.97 -13.06
C PRO A 138 -2.53 3.14 -12.02
N HIS A 139 -2.42 2.18 -11.12
CA HIS A 139 -1.36 2.19 -10.11
C HIS A 139 0.01 2.30 -10.80
N PRO A 140 0.87 3.26 -10.42
CA PRO A 140 2.17 3.43 -11.04
C PRO A 140 3.06 2.21 -10.80
N ILE A 141 3.88 1.88 -11.77
CA ILE A 141 5.04 1.01 -11.59
C ILE A 141 6.09 1.85 -10.84
N TYR A 142 6.77 1.26 -9.87
CA TYR A 142 7.77 1.93 -9.03
C TYR A 142 9.12 2.11 -9.73
N LEU A 143 9.12 2.48 -11.00
CA LEU A 143 10.29 2.60 -11.84
C LEU A 143 11.28 3.64 -11.26
N GLY A 144 12.52 3.24 -11.00
CA GLY A 144 13.56 4.07 -10.41
C GLY A 144 13.38 4.38 -8.91
N ALA A 145 12.40 3.76 -8.25
CA ALA A 145 12.24 3.85 -6.79
C ALA A 145 12.94 2.71 -6.04
N TYR A 146 13.14 1.60 -6.71
CA TYR A 146 13.89 0.44 -6.21
C TYR A 146 14.98 0.07 -7.20
N ASP A 147 15.97 -0.72 -6.77
CA ASP A 147 16.99 -1.28 -7.66
C ASP A 147 16.36 -2.34 -8.57
N ASP A 148 15.91 -1.91 -9.74
CA ASP A 148 15.33 -2.74 -10.79
C ASP A 148 16.39 -3.39 -11.71
N THR A 149 17.69 -3.13 -11.45
CA THR A 149 18.81 -3.77 -12.14
C THR A 149 19.22 -5.11 -11.53
N LEU A 150 18.67 -5.44 -10.33
CA LEU A 150 18.97 -6.67 -9.62
C LEU A 150 18.58 -7.89 -10.45
N THR A 151 19.58 -8.71 -10.80
CA THR A 151 19.34 -9.93 -11.56
C THR A 151 18.78 -11.05 -10.69
N ARG A 152 18.04 -11.96 -11.30
CA ARG A 152 17.52 -13.16 -10.63
C ARG A 152 18.64 -14.03 -10.05
N GLU A 153 19.77 -14.14 -10.74
CA GLU A 153 20.93 -14.88 -10.30
C GLU A 153 21.52 -14.30 -9.02
N ALA A 154 21.71 -12.99 -8.96
CA ALA A 154 22.19 -12.30 -7.76
C ALA A 154 21.20 -12.43 -6.59
N ALA A 155 19.90 -12.34 -6.85
CA ALA A 155 18.89 -12.56 -5.83
C ALA A 155 18.87 -14.00 -5.32
N ARG A 156 19.09 -15.01 -6.19
CA ARG A 156 19.20 -16.42 -5.78
C ARG A 156 20.44 -16.68 -4.95
N GLU A 157 21.55 -16.06 -5.30
CA GLU A 157 22.80 -16.14 -4.53
C GLU A 157 22.61 -15.53 -3.12
N TYR A 158 22.02 -14.34 -3.03
CA TYR A 158 21.69 -13.69 -1.76
C TYR A 158 20.87 -14.60 -0.83
N TRP A 159 19.87 -15.29 -1.38
CA TRP A 159 19.00 -16.19 -0.61
C TRP A 159 19.59 -17.60 -0.41
N GLY A 160 20.72 -17.96 -1.04
CA GLY A 160 21.27 -19.31 -1.06
C GLY A 160 20.30 -20.32 -1.69
N ILE A 161 19.63 -19.94 -2.79
CA ILE A 161 18.61 -20.74 -3.47
C ILE A 161 19.17 -21.35 -4.75
N ASP A 162 19.12 -22.67 -4.84
CA ASP A 162 19.51 -23.41 -6.04
C ASP A 162 18.66 -23.03 -7.27
N ARG A 163 19.29 -22.98 -8.44
CA ARG A 163 18.66 -22.58 -9.72
C ARG A 163 17.44 -23.42 -10.12
N ARG A 164 17.36 -24.67 -9.66
CA ARG A 164 16.23 -25.58 -9.95
C ARG A 164 15.06 -25.46 -8.98
N THR A 165 15.20 -24.67 -7.93
CA THR A 165 14.14 -24.45 -6.95
C THR A 165 13.10 -23.50 -7.51
N PHE A 166 11.84 -23.92 -7.54
CA PHE A 166 10.71 -23.06 -7.90
C PHE A 166 10.33 -22.18 -6.71
N VAL A 167 10.42 -20.87 -6.88
CA VAL A 167 10.21 -19.90 -5.80
C VAL A 167 8.87 -19.21 -5.97
N VAL A 168 8.03 -19.30 -4.94
CA VAL A 168 6.79 -18.53 -4.81
C VAL A 168 7.00 -17.48 -3.74
N THR A 169 6.69 -16.23 -4.02
CA THR A 169 6.73 -15.16 -3.02
C THR A 169 5.31 -14.66 -2.73
N ALA A 170 4.92 -14.69 -1.45
CA ALA A 170 3.70 -14.07 -0.95
C ALA A 170 4.09 -12.86 -0.07
N PHE A 171 4.25 -11.71 -0.73
CA PHE A 171 4.77 -10.49 -0.09
C PHE A 171 3.68 -9.68 0.61
N GLY A 172 4.08 -9.02 1.69
CA GLY A 172 3.20 -8.17 2.50
C GLY A 172 2.62 -8.84 3.75
N LYS A 173 2.00 -8.03 4.61
CA LYS A 173 1.46 -8.49 5.89
C LYS A 173 0.23 -9.37 5.69
N PHE A 174 0.21 -10.55 6.26
CA PHE A 174 -1.00 -11.37 6.36
C PHE A 174 -1.91 -10.80 7.45
N ARG A 175 -3.16 -10.54 7.12
CA ARG A 175 -4.15 -9.89 7.99
C ARG A 175 -5.15 -10.87 8.57
N ARG A 176 -5.38 -12.00 7.90
CA ARG A 176 -6.43 -12.98 8.20
C ARG A 176 -5.87 -14.40 8.15
N ARG A 177 -6.48 -15.31 8.89
CA ARG A 177 -6.09 -16.73 8.91
C ARG A 177 -6.38 -17.42 7.57
N ASP A 178 -7.45 -17.04 6.89
CA ASP A 178 -7.80 -17.60 5.58
C ASP A 178 -6.76 -17.25 4.50
N GLU A 179 -6.12 -16.07 4.56
CA GLU A 179 -4.99 -15.72 3.69
C GLU A 179 -3.81 -16.69 3.88
N VAL A 180 -3.50 -17.06 5.12
CA VAL A 180 -2.45 -18.05 5.43
C VAL A 180 -2.81 -19.42 4.85
N TRP A 181 -4.02 -19.91 5.13
CA TRP A 181 -4.47 -21.20 4.64
C TRP A 181 -4.52 -21.27 3.12
N MET A 182 -5.03 -20.25 2.46
CA MET A 182 -5.07 -20.16 1.01
C MET A 182 -3.65 -20.22 0.42
N THR A 183 -2.71 -19.45 0.98
CA THR A 183 -1.32 -19.42 0.51
C THR A 183 -0.65 -20.78 0.68
N LEU A 184 -0.75 -21.40 1.85
CA LEU A 184 -0.18 -22.71 2.11
C LEU A 184 -0.82 -23.79 1.22
N LYS A 185 -2.15 -23.78 1.08
CA LYS A 185 -2.86 -24.72 0.20
C LYS A 185 -2.41 -24.55 -1.25
N ALA A 186 -2.33 -23.32 -1.76
CA ALA A 186 -1.84 -23.06 -3.12
C ALA A 186 -0.40 -23.55 -3.29
N PHE A 187 0.49 -23.24 -2.34
CA PHE A 187 1.89 -23.68 -2.41
C PHE A 187 2.03 -25.21 -2.38
N PHE A 188 1.36 -25.90 -1.45
CA PHE A 188 1.48 -27.35 -1.34
C PHE A 188 0.84 -28.09 -2.51
N SER A 189 -0.15 -27.52 -3.17
CA SER A 189 -0.79 -28.09 -4.37
C SER A 189 0.07 -27.97 -5.64
N LEU A 190 1.16 -27.18 -5.65
CA LEU A 190 2.03 -27.06 -6.82
C LEU A 190 2.73 -28.38 -7.13
N PRO A 191 2.66 -28.89 -8.38
CA PRO A 191 3.26 -30.14 -8.79
C PRO A 191 4.78 -29.99 -9.04
N ARG A 192 5.52 -29.46 -8.06
CA ARG A 192 6.96 -29.22 -8.12
C ARG A 192 7.64 -29.98 -6.97
N ARG A 193 8.67 -30.79 -7.29
CA ARG A 193 9.43 -31.56 -6.27
C ARG A 193 10.32 -30.64 -5.42
N LYS A 194 10.96 -29.63 -6.05
CA LYS A 194 11.83 -28.67 -5.37
C LYS A 194 11.18 -27.29 -5.46
N LYS A 195 10.60 -26.82 -4.37
CA LYS A 195 9.89 -25.56 -4.29
C LYS A 195 10.12 -24.86 -2.96
N LEU A 196 10.05 -23.55 -2.96
CA LEU A 196 10.23 -22.69 -1.80
C LEU A 196 9.14 -21.60 -1.79
N LEU A 197 8.51 -21.39 -0.64
CA LEU A 197 7.64 -20.26 -0.38
C LEU A 197 8.38 -19.21 0.45
N LEU A 198 8.49 -18.01 -0.06
CA LEU A 198 8.93 -16.83 0.69
C LEU A 198 7.70 -16.03 1.13
N ALA A 199 7.39 -16.05 2.42
CA ALA A 199 6.24 -15.36 2.99
C ALA A 199 6.68 -14.60 4.27
N PRO A 200 7.48 -13.51 4.13
CA PRO A 200 8.22 -12.92 5.25
C PRO A 200 7.34 -12.44 6.40
N ARG A 201 6.08 -12.06 6.13
CA ARG A 201 5.18 -11.47 7.12
C ARG A 201 3.92 -12.31 7.37
N MET A 202 4.07 -13.66 7.31
CA MET A 202 2.93 -14.57 7.38
C MET A 202 2.47 -14.87 8.81
N LEU A 203 3.38 -14.94 9.79
CA LEU A 203 3.04 -15.34 11.16
C LEU A 203 2.57 -14.14 11.99
N PRO A 204 1.57 -14.30 12.88
CA PRO A 204 1.15 -13.25 13.80
C PRO A 204 2.28 -12.85 14.76
N GLY A 205 2.54 -11.53 14.89
CA GLY A 205 3.53 -11.01 15.83
C GLY A 205 3.17 -11.22 17.32
N SER A 206 1.89 -11.46 17.61
CA SER A 206 1.37 -11.72 18.96
C SER A 206 1.75 -13.09 19.53
N TYR A 207 2.31 -14.00 18.73
CA TYR A 207 2.73 -15.31 19.24
C TYR A 207 3.99 -15.18 20.12
N PRO A 208 4.06 -15.96 21.21
CA PRO A 208 5.28 -16.03 22.04
C PRO A 208 6.51 -16.41 21.21
N LYS A 209 7.65 -15.76 21.46
CA LYS A 209 8.90 -16.01 20.71
C LYS A 209 9.31 -17.49 20.59
N PRO A 210 9.23 -18.30 21.68
CA PRO A 210 9.56 -19.74 21.55
C PRO A 210 8.64 -20.47 20.58
N LEU A 211 7.33 -20.19 20.62
CA LEU A 211 6.35 -20.79 19.71
C LEU A 211 6.61 -20.38 18.26
N LEU A 212 6.89 -19.10 18.02
CA LEU A 212 7.27 -18.62 16.68
C LEU A 212 8.51 -19.36 16.14
N SER A 213 9.52 -19.57 16.99
CA SER A 213 10.74 -20.28 16.58
C SER A 213 10.46 -21.73 16.18
N VAL A 214 9.64 -22.44 16.96
CA VAL A 214 9.21 -23.81 16.64
C VAL A 214 8.42 -23.85 15.31
N ILE A 215 7.42 -22.99 15.17
CA ILE A 215 6.60 -22.91 13.95
C ILE A 215 7.48 -22.62 12.73
N ARG A 216 8.40 -21.66 12.83
CA ARG A 216 9.34 -21.31 11.75
C ARG A 216 10.24 -22.49 11.37
N CYS A 217 10.76 -23.21 12.34
CA CYS A 217 11.57 -24.40 12.09
C CYS A 217 10.78 -25.47 11.32
N LEU A 218 9.56 -25.78 11.76
CA LEU A 218 8.68 -26.73 11.09
C LEU A 218 8.33 -26.30 9.66
N LEU A 219 7.98 -25.04 9.48
CA LEU A 219 7.66 -24.47 8.17
C LEU A 219 8.88 -24.48 7.25
N HIS A 220 10.07 -24.21 7.79
CA HIS A 220 11.33 -24.26 7.04
C HIS A 220 11.60 -25.67 6.48
N LEU A 221 11.38 -26.73 7.28
CA LEU A 221 11.50 -28.11 6.83
C LEU A 221 10.52 -28.47 5.69
N LEU A 222 9.39 -27.76 5.63
CA LEU A 222 8.38 -27.91 4.56
C LEU A 222 8.63 -26.99 3.35
N GLY A 223 9.78 -26.30 3.31
CA GLY A 223 10.12 -25.38 2.22
C GLY A 223 9.41 -24.03 2.30
N VAL A 224 9.05 -23.56 3.51
CA VAL A 224 8.43 -22.26 3.73
C VAL A 224 9.37 -21.39 4.60
N ARG A 225 9.86 -20.29 4.04
CA ARG A 225 10.61 -19.27 4.79
C ARG A 225 9.67 -18.13 5.18
N THR A 226 9.54 -17.91 6.48
CA THR A 226 8.65 -16.88 7.02
C THR A 226 9.20 -16.29 8.31
N GLU A 227 8.68 -15.10 8.63
CA GLU A 227 8.88 -14.42 9.89
C GLU A 227 7.54 -13.93 10.44
N ASN A 228 7.56 -13.04 11.42
CA ASN A 228 6.32 -12.47 11.93
C ASN A 228 5.83 -11.30 11.07
N ASN A 229 4.55 -10.99 11.17
CA ASN A 229 3.90 -9.96 10.36
C ASN A 229 4.25 -8.52 10.77
N GLU A 230 5.02 -8.33 11.84
CA GLU A 230 5.52 -7.02 12.33
C GLU A 230 6.89 -6.68 11.76
N ARG A 231 7.58 -7.65 11.13
CA ARG A 231 8.87 -7.38 10.48
C ARG A 231 8.69 -6.29 9.40
N ILE A 232 9.52 -5.26 9.50
CA ILE A 232 9.69 -4.26 8.44
C ILE A 232 10.71 -4.84 7.46
N ILE A 233 10.35 -4.87 6.18
CA ILE A 233 11.28 -5.20 5.09
C ILE A 233 11.83 -3.86 4.60
N SER A 234 13.13 -3.71 4.57
CA SER A 234 13.78 -2.51 4.07
C SER A 234 13.57 -2.34 2.56
N ASP A 235 13.70 -1.11 2.07
CA ASP A 235 13.59 -0.84 0.63
C ASP A 235 14.76 -1.48 -0.15
N GLU A 236 15.91 -1.71 0.51
CA GLU A 236 17.07 -2.41 -0.05
C GLU A 236 16.83 -3.93 -0.16
N ASP A 237 16.15 -4.53 0.84
CA ASP A 237 15.87 -5.98 0.84
C ASP A 237 14.70 -6.37 -0.08
N LEU A 238 13.76 -5.44 -0.29
CA LEU A 238 12.52 -5.69 -1.02
C LEU A 238 12.76 -6.22 -2.46
N PRO A 239 13.68 -5.67 -3.26
CA PRO A 239 13.98 -6.19 -4.59
C PRO A 239 14.35 -7.68 -4.62
N TYR A 240 15.09 -8.16 -3.62
CA TYR A 240 15.51 -9.56 -3.56
C TYR A 240 14.35 -10.55 -3.41
N TYR A 241 13.23 -10.14 -2.79
CA TYR A 241 12.03 -11.00 -2.71
C TYR A 241 11.34 -11.15 -4.05
N PHE A 242 11.34 -10.10 -4.87
CA PHE A 242 10.67 -10.12 -6.16
C PHE A 242 11.57 -10.71 -7.26
N ALA A 243 12.82 -10.28 -7.37
CA ALA A 243 13.75 -10.76 -8.39
C ALA A 243 14.03 -12.26 -8.29
N VAL A 244 14.00 -12.87 -7.10
CA VAL A 244 14.21 -14.31 -6.91
C VAL A 244 13.01 -15.16 -7.35
N SER A 245 11.83 -14.55 -7.47
CA SER A 245 10.54 -15.24 -7.59
C SER A 245 10.30 -15.80 -9.00
N ASP A 246 9.73 -17.01 -9.07
CA ASP A 246 9.11 -17.53 -10.29
C ASP A 246 7.65 -17.12 -10.39
N VAL A 247 6.98 -16.92 -9.23
CA VAL A 247 5.60 -16.47 -9.11
C VAL A 247 5.47 -15.60 -7.86
N VAL A 248 4.83 -14.46 -8.02
CA VAL A 248 4.35 -13.65 -6.90
C VAL A 248 2.87 -13.95 -6.66
N PHE A 249 2.57 -14.46 -5.47
CA PHE A 249 1.22 -14.83 -5.07
C PHE A 249 0.57 -13.71 -4.25
N ILE A 250 -0.55 -13.21 -4.71
CA ILE A 250 -1.32 -12.17 -4.01
C ILE A 250 -2.29 -12.84 -3.04
N GLN A 251 -1.94 -12.85 -1.76
CA GLN A 251 -2.66 -13.56 -0.71
C GLN A 251 -3.94 -12.86 -0.22
N ARG A 252 -4.36 -11.78 -0.86
CA ARG A 252 -5.52 -11.00 -0.41
C ARG A 252 -6.84 -11.61 -0.85
N CYS A 253 -7.73 -11.91 0.11
CA CYS A 253 -9.10 -12.31 -0.17
C CYS A 253 -10.02 -11.11 -0.44
N VAL A 254 -9.77 -9.98 0.22
CA VAL A 254 -10.52 -8.73 0.06
C VAL A 254 -9.55 -7.57 -0.12
N ILE A 255 -9.50 -7.02 -1.32
CA ILE A 255 -8.63 -5.89 -1.65
C ILE A 255 -9.20 -5.14 -2.84
N LEU A 256 -9.10 -3.81 -2.84
CA LEU A 256 -9.44 -2.99 -3.99
C LEU A 256 -8.23 -2.83 -4.93
N ASN A 257 -7.08 -2.50 -4.34
CA ASN A 257 -5.82 -2.31 -5.06
C ASN A 257 -4.66 -2.90 -4.23
N SER A 258 -3.62 -3.37 -4.92
CA SER A 258 -2.41 -3.91 -4.28
C SER A 258 -1.15 -3.34 -4.91
N GLY A 259 -0.34 -2.66 -4.13
CA GLY A 259 1.00 -2.22 -4.53
C GLY A 259 1.96 -3.38 -4.84
N VAL A 260 1.65 -4.61 -4.40
CA VAL A 260 2.44 -5.80 -4.72
C VAL A 260 2.35 -6.18 -6.20
N VAL A 261 1.21 -5.88 -6.86
CA VAL A 261 1.03 -6.18 -8.29
C VAL A 261 2.01 -5.39 -9.16
N PRO A 262 2.05 -4.02 -9.11
CA PRO A 262 3.03 -3.27 -9.89
C PRO A 262 4.48 -3.55 -9.48
N MET A 263 4.74 -3.92 -8.20
CA MET A 263 6.05 -4.39 -7.78
C MET A 263 6.46 -5.68 -8.49
N ALA A 264 5.55 -6.65 -8.58
CA ALA A 264 5.83 -7.90 -9.29
C ALA A 264 6.16 -7.63 -10.77
N PHE A 265 5.45 -6.71 -11.42
CA PHE A 265 5.75 -6.33 -12.81
C PHE A 265 7.04 -5.54 -12.99
N LEU A 266 7.55 -4.87 -11.95
CA LEU A 266 8.82 -4.16 -12.02
C LEU A 266 10.01 -5.14 -12.13
N PHE A 267 9.90 -6.30 -11.49
CA PHE A 267 10.97 -7.31 -11.45
C PHE A 267 10.77 -8.50 -12.43
N GLY A 268 9.74 -8.52 -13.26
CA GLY A 268 9.48 -9.50 -14.33
C GLY A 268 8.40 -10.50 -13.94
#